data_995537d6d0586c63b66dcc6acc2f005f
#
_entry.id   995537d6d0586c63b66dcc6acc2f005f
#
_cell.length_a   1.000
_cell.length_b   1.000
_cell.length_c   1.000
_cell.angle_alpha   90.00
_cell.angle_beta   90.00
_cell.angle_gamma   90.00
#
_symmetry.space_group_name_H-M   'P 1'
#
loop_
_entity.id
_entity.type
_entity.pdbx_description
1 polymer ?
#
loop_
_entity_poly.entity_id
_entity_poly.type
_entity_poly.pdbx_seq_one_letter_code
_entity_poly.pdbx_strand_id
1 'polypeptide(L)'
;SGIPRFALCALYRHYDKGYHSHYNSGFAEYSNTTNEEGLYLGLESTPFRSLKINAYYDRFRFFSPRYQATIPGNGQEIVGDVTFNRSRWDCSFRFKHEEKPEDDKTGEDLQSVSRVKQEYRFQFTYSICEQLKSRTRTSYTRYVKKEKHEGGYLFYQDLMYSSLQTNLKTQFRFAYFDTDSYNTRIYAYENNVLYGYSFPALYDRGFRSYLNLNWKPFTLITLYLKAGLTYYPDKSTISSSLTQVNDNKLFDLSFQIRIKL
;
A
#
# COMPACT_ATOMS: atom_id res chain seq x y z
N SER A 1 6.63 -27.79 -21.16
CA SER A 1 6.17 -26.59 -21.87
C SER A 1 4.84 -26.16 -21.30
N GLY A 2 4.81 -25.07 -20.51
CA GLY A 2 3.54 -24.54 -19.99
C GLY A 2 2.83 -23.78 -21.09
N ILE A 3 1.56 -24.08 -21.30
CA ILE A 3 0.69 -23.29 -22.17
C ILE A 3 0.60 -21.87 -21.58
N PRO A 4 0.83 -20.81 -22.37
CA PRO A 4 0.63 -19.44 -21.90
C PRO A 4 -0.80 -19.29 -21.39
N ARG A 5 -0.95 -18.83 -20.14
CA ARG A 5 -2.26 -18.54 -19.56
C ARG A 5 -2.57 -17.08 -19.78
N PHE A 6 -3.76 -16.82 -20.26
CA PHE A 6 -4.25 -15.48 -20.53
C PHE A 6 -5.71 -15.42 -20.08
N ALA A 7 -6.03 -14.40 -19.28
CA ALA A 7 -7.39 -14.14 -18.84
C ALA A 7 -7.72 -12.65 -19.02
N LEU A 8 -8.89 -12.38 -19.56
CA LEU A 8 -9.48 -11.04 -19.68
C LEU A 8 -10.71 -10.96 -18.79
N CYS A 9 -10.91 -9.83 -18.19
CA CYS A 9 -12.11 -9.49 -17.42
C CYS A 9 -12.62 -8.14 -17.89
N ALA A 10 -13.93 -8.04 -18.12
CA ALA A 10 -14.62 -6.78 -18.32
C ALA A 10 -15.79 -6.71 -17.34
N LEU A 11 -15.90 -5.60 -16.61
CA LEU A 11 -16.97 -5.37 -15.65
C LEU A 11 -17.53 -3.96 -15.85
N TYR A 12 -18.83 -3.87 -16.06
CA TYR A 12 -19.59 -2.62 -15.99
C TYR A 12 -20.27 -2.56 -14.62
N ARG A 13 -20.23 -1.38 -13.98
CA ARG A 13 -20.90 -1.11 -12.72
C ARG A 13 -21.71 0.18 -12.78
N HIS A 14 -22.87 0.16 -12.14
CA HIS A 14 -23.71 1.33 -11.97
C HIS A 14 -24.35 1.29 -10.57
N TYR A 15 -24.14 2.35 -9.80
CA TYR A 15 -24.70 2.51 -8.46
C TYR A 15 -25.41 3.84 -8.36
N ASP A 16 -26.71 3.78 -8.09
CA ASP A 16 -27.53 4.98 -7.88
C ASP A 16 -27.10 5.77 -6.64
N LYS A 17 -27.49 7.05 -6.59
CA LYS A 17 -27.24 7.92 -5.42
C LYS A 17 -27.84 7.37 -4.13
N GLY A 18 -29.01 6.74 -4.24
CA GLY A 18 -29.76 6.15 -3.11
C GLY A 18 -29.37 4.72 -2.78
N TYR A 19 -28.39 4.13 -3.47
CA TYR A 19 -27.97 2.76 -3.18
C TYR A 19 -27.26 2.68 -1.82
N HIS A 20 -27.74 1.81 -0.95
CA HIS A 20 -27.16 1.53 0.35
C HIS A 20 -26.92 0.03 0.53
N SER A 21 -25.72 -0.32 0.93
CA SER A 21 -25.38 -1.68 1.36
C SER A 21 -24.86 -1.64 2.80
N HIS A 22 -25.57 -2.27 3.73
CA HIS A 22 -25.22 -2.25 5.15
C HIS A 22 -24.08 -3.22 5.50
N TYR A 23 -23.91 -4.28 4.71
CA TYR A 23 -23.01 -5.41 5.05
C TYR A 23 -22.01 -5.75 3.95
N ASN A 24 -22.04 -5.06 2.83
CA ASN A 24 -21.19 -5.36 1.68
C ASN A 24 -20.65 -4.08 1.05
N SER A 25 -19.38 -4.11 0.66
CA SER A 25 -18.78 -3.12 -0.23
C SER A 25 -18.82 -3.68 -1.65
N GLY A 26 -19.49 -2.99 -2.57
CA GLY A 26 -19.42 -3.32 -3.99
C GLY A 26 -18.07 -2.97 -4.60
N PHE A 27 -17.82 -3.43 -5.81
CA PHE A 27 -16.65 -3.03 -6.58
C PHE A 27 -16.84 -1.58 -7.04
N ALA A 28 -16.30 -0.63 -6.29
CA ALA A 28 -16.43 0.79 -6.49
C ALA A 28 -15.11 1.51 -6.19
N GLU A 29 -14.96 2.71 -6.72
CA GLU A 29 -13.76 3.53 -6.51
C GLU A 29 -13.63 4.02 -5.06
N TYR A 30 -14.74 4.27 -4.39
CA TYR A 30 -14.79 4.69 -3.00
C TYR A 30 -15.37 3.60 -2.10
N SER A 31 -15.01 3.64 -0.82
CA SER A 31 -15.55 2.73 0.20
C SER A 31 -17.07 2.80 0.33
N ASN A 32 -17.67 3.92 -0.05
CA ASN A 32 -19.11 4.11 -0.10
C ASN A 32 -19.61 3.77 -1.50
N THR A 33 -20.17 2.56 -1.66
CA THR A 33 -20.67 2.02 -2.93
C THR A 33 -21.97 2.72 -3.35
N THR A 34 -21.88 3.94 -3.87
CA THR A 34 -23.04 4.74 -4.30
C THR A 34 -22.60 5.80 -5.30
N ASN A 35 -23.54 6.28 -6.16
CA ASN A 35 -23.35 7.42 -7.04
C ASN A 35 -22.17 7.25 -8.01
N GLU A 36 -22.04 6.08 -8.62
CA GLU A 36 -20.90 5.76 -9.47
C GLU A 36 -21.31 4.89 -10.66
N GLU A 37 -20.78 5.21 -11.82
CA GLU A 37 -20.77 4.36 -13.01
C GLU A 37 -19.33 4.11 -13.41
N GLY A 38 -19.00 2.89 -13.83
CA GLY A 38 -17.64 2.58 -14.22
C GLY A 38 -17.53 1.38 -15.16
N LEU A 39 -16.44 1.39 -15.93
CA LEU A 39 -16.01 0.30 -16.79
C LEU A 39 -14.60 -0.12 -16.39
N TYR A 40 -14.47 -1.34 -15.94
CA TYR A 40 -13.20 -1.98 -15.60
C TYR A 40 -12.82 -3.01 -16.66
N LEU A 41 -11.58 -2.96 -17.11
CA LEU A 41 -10.97 -3.93 -18.01
C LEU A 41 -9.69 -4.48 -17.36
N GLY A 42 -9.65 -5.78 -17.12
CA GLY A 42 -8.53 -6.45 -16.47
C GLY A 42 -7.88 -7.49 -17.39
N LEU A 43 -6.57 -7.62 -17.26
CA LEU A 43 -5.72 -8.59 -17.95
C LEU A 43 -4.86 -9.31 -16.93
N GLU A 44 -4.86 -10.62 -16.96
CA GLU A 44 -3.85 -11.47 -16.32
C GLU A 44 -3.18 -12.34 -17.38
N SER A 45 -1.84 -12.38 -17.37
CA SER A 45 -1.08 -13.21 -18.29
C SER A 45 0.11 -13.87 -17.59
N THR A 46 0.35 -15.13 -17.90
CA THR A 46 1.56 -15.88 -17.53
C THR A 46 2.21 -16.44 -18.78
N PRO A 47 2.90 -15.58 -19.59
CA PRO A 47 3.49 -16.00 -20.85
C PRO A 47 4.57 -17.09 -20.65
N PHE A 48 5.26 -17.04 -19.50
CA PHE A 48 6.24 -18.06 -19.10
C PHE A 48 5.99 -18.43 -17.63
N ARG A 49 6.46 -19.62 -17.20
CA ARG A 49 6.32 -20.08 -15.79
C ARG A 49 6.90 -19.12 -14.77
N SER A 50 7.89 -18.33 -15.16
CA SER A 50 8.58 -17.38 -14.29
C SER A 50 8.04 -15.96 -14.40
N LEU A 51 7.16 -15.63 -15.34
CA LEU A 51 6.69 -14.27 -15.59
C LEU A 51 5.17 -14.20 -15.42
N LYS A 52 4.72 -13.35 -14.52
CA LYS A 52 3.30 -12.99 -14.33
C LYS A 52 3.12 -11.50 -14.61
N ILE A 53 2.13 -11.17 -15.42
CA ILE A 53 1.74 -9.81 -15.78
C ILE A 53 0.28 -9.65 -15.40
N ASN A 54 -0.03 -8.63 -14.59
CA ASN A 54 -1.39 -8.19 -14.31
C ASN A 54 -1.50 -6.72 -14.72
N ALA A 55 -2.56 -6.36 -15.39
CA ALA A 55 -2.85 -4.98 -15.72
C ALA A 55 -4.34 -4.72 -15.67
N TYR A 56 -4.72 -3.52 -15.33
CA TYR A 56 -6.09 -3.09 -15.49
C TYR A 56 -6.21 -1.62 -15.85
N TYR A 57 -7.31 -1.29 -16.47
CA TYR A 57 -7.81 0.04 -16.73
C TYR A 57 -9.20 0.16 -16.13
N ASP A 58 -9.44 1.15 -15.30
CA ASP A 58 -10.75 1.48 -14.73
C ASP A 58 -11.09 2.92 -15.06
N ARG A 59 -12.25 3.14 -15.67
CA ARG A 59 -12.81 4.46 -15.93
C ARG A 59 -14.11 4.58 -15.19
N PHE A 60 -14.28 5.65 -14.43
CA PHE A 60 -15.46 5.87 -13.60
C PHE A 60 -15.96 7.30 -13.69
N ARG A 61 -17.24 7.48 -13.36
CA ARG A 61 -17.95 8.75 -13.36
C ARG A 61 -18.80 8.87 -12.12
N PHE A 62 -18.82 10.08 -11.55
CA PHE A 62 -19.69 10.45 -10.43
C PHE A 62 -20.75 11.45 -10.90
N PHE A 63 -22.00 11.21 -10.54
CA PHE A 63 -23.15 12.01 -10.99
C PHE A 63 -23.52 13.12 -10.01
N SER A 64 -23.03 13.08 -8.76
CA SER A 64 -23.31 14.08 -7.74
C SER A 64 -22.07 14.40 -6.92
N PRO A 65 -22.10 15.52 -6.15
CA PRO A 65 -21.03 15.94 -5.27
C PRO A 65 -20.53 14.83 -4.33
N ARG A 66 -19.22 14.85 -4.07
CA ARG A 66 -18.54 13.99 -3.10
C ARG A 66 -17.61 14.80 -2.22
N TYR A 67 -17.11 14.17 -1.18
CA TYR A 67 -16.05 14.76 -0.34
C TYR A 67 -14.83 15.10 -1.20
N GLN A 68 -14.38 16.33 -1.13
CA GLN A 68 -13.29 16.92 -1.94
C GLN A 68 -13.52 16.94 -3.46
N ALA A 69 -14.71 16.65 -3.95
CA ALA A 69 -15.10 16.76 -5.35
C ALA A 69 -16.56 17.21 -5.44
N THR A 70 -16.82 18.50 -5.16
CA THR A 70 -18.16 19.09 -5.13
C THR A 70 -18.80 19.17 -6.51
N ILE A 71 -18.00 19.21 -7.57
CA ILE A 71 -18.49 19.18 -8.95
C ILE A 71 -18.41 17.73 -9.45
N PRO A 72 -19.52 17.18 -10.01
CA PRO A 72 -19.51 15.87 -10.64
C PRO A 72 -18.43 15.75 -11.71
N GLY A 73 -17.79 14.59 -11.81
CA GLY A 73 -16.66 14.43 -12.73
C GLY A 73 -16.34 12.98 -13.05
N ASN A 74 -15.38 12.82 -13.94
CA ASN A 74 -14.87 11.53 -14.38
C ASN A 74 -13.46 11.31 -13.79
N GLY A 75 -13.12 10.05 -13.57
CA GLY A 75 -11.77 9.67 -13.22
C GLY A 75 -11.34 8.41 -13.97
N GLN A 76 -10.06 8.09 -13.86
CA GLN A 76 -9.49 6.88 -14.43
C GLN A 76 -8.32 6.37 -13.59
N GLU A 77 -8.14 5.06 -13.64
CA GLU A 77 -7.04 4.39 -12.99
C GLU A 77 -6.42 3.35 -13.91
N ILE A 78 -5.09 3.35 -14.00
CA ILE A 78 -4.32 2.34 -14.74
C ILE A 78 -3.34 1.72 -13.77
N VAL A 79 -3.33 0.40 -13.71
CA VAL A 79 -2.34 -0.35 -12.92
C VAL A 79 -1.70 -1.41 -13.79
N GLY A 80 -0.39 -1.55 -13.64
CA GLY A 80 0.39 -2.62 -14.22
C GLY A 80 1.31 -3.23 -13.18
N ASP A 81 1.28 -4.55 -13.03
CA ASP A 81 2.16 -5.34 -12.17
C ASP A 81 2.89 -6.38 -13.03
N VAL A 82 4.20 -6.39 -12.95
CA VAL A 82 5.04 -7.42 -13.57
C VAL A 82 5.83 -8.11 -12.47
N THR A 83 5.70 -9.43 -12.38
CA THR A 83 6.43 -10.23 -11.40
C THR A 83 7.21 -11.32 -12.11
N PHE A 84 8.49 -11.38 -11.80
CA PHE A 84 9.38 -12.41 -12.32
C PHE A 84 9.93 -13.26 -11.16
N ASN A 85 9.68 -14.57 -11.21
CA ASN A 85 10.03 -15.51 -10.16
C ASN A 85 11.09 -16.52 -10.63
N ARG A 86 12.10 -16.72 -9.81
CA ARG A 86 13.12 -17.76 -9.97
C ARG A 86 13.35 -18.49 -8.64
N SER A 87 14.03 -19.61 -8.65
CA SER A 87 14.22 -20.46 -7.47
C SER A 87 14.81 -19.72 -6.26
N ARG A 88 15.74 -18.78 -6.48
CA ARG A 88 16.44 -18.02 -5.41
C ARG A 88 16.05 -16.56 -5.31
N TRP A 89 15.36 -16.01 -6.29
CA TRP A 89 14.99 -14.60 -6.28
C TRP A 89 13.68 -14.34 -7.00
N ASP A 90 12.99 -13.34 -6.55
CA ASP A 90 11.82 -12.74 -7.19
C ASP A 90 12.00 -11.23 -7.32
N CYS A 91 11.50 -10.72 -8.43
CA CYS A 91 11.53 -9.31 -8.76
C CYS A 91 10.12 -8.88 -9.18
N SER A 92 9.65 -7.77 -8.66
CA SER A 92 8.36 -7.21 -9.08
C SER A 92 8.47 -5.71 -9.34
N PHE A 93 7.76 -5.28 -10.37
CA PHE A 93 7.57 -3.87 -10.68
C PHE A 93 6.07 -3.59 -10.74
N ARG A 94 5.63 -2.53 -10.06
CA ARG A 94 4.27 -2.01 -10.12
C ARG A 94 4.28 -0.55 -10.52
N PHE A 95 3.41 -0.23 -11.46
CA PHE A 95 3.04 1.12 -11.86
C PHE A 95 1.55 1.33 -11.58
N LYS A 96 1.21 2.48 -11.00
CA LYS A 96 -0.17 2.94 -10.85
C LYS A 96 -0.26 4.39 -11.32
N HIS A 97 -1.23 4.69 -12.15
CA HIS A 97 -1.64 6.04 -12.54
C HIS A 97 -3.10 6.24 -12.18
N GLU A 98 -3.38 7.26 -11.41
CA GLU A 98 -4.73 7.62 -10.97
C GLU A 98 -4.99 9.08 -11.31
N GLU A 99 -6.10 9.34 -11.96
CA GLU A 99 -6.60 10.67 -12.25
C GLU A 99 -8.03 10.81 -11.72
N LYS A 100 -8.27 11.83 -10.89
CA LYS A 100 -9.56 12.08 -10.26
C LYS A 100 -9.86 13.56 -10.20
N PRO A 101 -11.15 13.97 -10.28
CA PRO A 101 -11.56 15.32 -10.00
C PRO A 101 -11.37 15.63 -8.49
N GLU A 102 -10.87 16.81 -8.19
CA GLU A 102 -10.70 17.33 -6.83
C GLU A 102 -10.99 18.83 -6.82
N ASP A 103 -11.60 19.31 -5.71
CA ASP A 103 -11.90 20.72 -5.53
C ASP A 103 -10.63 21.55 -5.37
N ASP A 104 -10.58 22.66 -6.07
CA ASP A 104 -9.61 23.71 -5.82
C ASP A 104 -10.28 24.87 -5.08
N LYS A 105 -9.69 25.23 -3.92
CA LYS A 105 -10.16 26.27 -3.01
C LYS A 105 -9.25 27.49 -3.03
N THR A 106 -8.37 27.63 -4.02
CA THR A 106 -7.39 28.74 -4.07
C THR A 106 -7.97 30.04 -4.62
N GLY A 107 -9.20 30.07 -5.13
CA GLY A 107 -9.91 31.26 -5.63
C GLY A 107 -11.20 31.53 -4.87
N GLU A 108 -11.90 32.61 -5.24
CA GLU A 108 -13.23 32.94 -4.72
C GLU A 108 -14.28 31.92 -5.19
N ASP A 109 -14.10 31.34 -6.38
CA ASP A 109 -14.96 30.34 -6.94
C ASP A 109 -14.42 28.92 -6.75
N LEU A 110 -15.30 28.00 -6.38
CA LEU A 110 -15.00 26.57 -6.31
C LEU A 110 -14.83 26.00 -7.71
N GLN A 111 -13.64 25.52 -8.05
CA GLN A 111 -13.34 24.91 -9.33
C GLN A 111 -12.99 23.43 -9.14
N SER A 112 -13.46 22.59 -10.06
CA SER A 112 -13.00 21.19 -10.17
C SER A 112 -11.76 21.14 -11.06
N VAL A 113 -10.69 20.53 -10.51
CA VAL A 113 -9.44 20.34 -11.24
C VAL A 113 -9.05 18.86 -11.25
N SER A 114 -8.35 18.44 -12.29
CA SER A 114 -7.79 17.08 -12.32
C SER A 114 -6.62 16.98 -11.35
N ARG A 115 -6.67 15.96 -10.49
CA ARG A 115 -5.57 15.52 -9.66
C ARG A 115 -4.99 14.24 -10.23
N VAL A 116 -3.70 14.23 -10.50
CA VAL A 116 -2.97 13.06 -11.00
C VAL A 116 -2.04 12.54 -9.92
N LYS A 117 -2.13 11.25 -9.62
CA LYS A 117 -1.21 10.54 -8.73
C LYS A 117 -0.59 9.35 -9.48
N GLN A 118 0.73 9.29 -9.46
CA GLN A 118 1.49 8.19 -10.05
C GLN A 118 2.33 7.52 -8.98
N GLU A 119 2.31 6.18 -8.96
CA GLU A 119 3.09 5.39 -8.02
C GLU A 119 3.92 4.36 -8.79
N TYR A 120 5.20 4.30 -8.46
CA TYR A 120 6.16 3.36 -8.99
C TYR A 120 6.72 2.56 -7.83
N ARG A 121 6.75 1.24 -7.96
CA ARG A 121 7.28 0.34 -6.95
C ARG A 121 8.14 -0.73 -7.60
N PHE A 122 9.35 -0.84 -7.12
CA PHE A 122 10.23 -1.94 -7.45
C PHE A 122 10.55 -2.74 -6.18
N GLN A 123 10.48 -4.06 -6.25
CA GLN A 123 10.81 -4.94 -5.15
C GLN A 123 11.64 -6.11 -5.65
N PHE A 124 12.70 -6.41 -4.94
CA PHE A 124 13.58 -7.54 -5.20
C PHE A 124 13.75 -8.33 -3.92
N THR A 125 13.50 -9.65 -3.99
CA THR A 125 13.70 -10.58 -2.87
C THR A 125 14.72 -11.64 -3.29
N TYR A 126 15.68 -11.89 -2.43
CA TYR A 126 16.74 -12.88 -2.64
C TYR A 126 16.81 -13.83 -1.46
N SER A 127 16.80 -15.14 -1.73
CA SER A 127 17.04 -16.19 -0.75
C SER A 127 18.54 -16.44 -0.62
N ILE A 128 19.15 -15.89 0.43
CA ILE A 128 20.59 -16.03 0.72
C ILE A 128 20.89 -17.50 1.03
N CYS A 129 20.05 -18.11 1.88
CA CYS A 129 20.00 -19.54 2.15
C CYS A 129 18.55 -19.94 2.44
N GLU A 130 18.28 -21.21 2.76
CA GLU A 130 16.93 -21.71 3.04
C GLU A 130 16.26 -20.97 4.20
N GLN A 131 17.04 -20.52 5.17
CA GLN A 131 16.54 -19.88 6.37
C GLN A 131 16.54 -18.36 6.32
N LEU A 132 17.33 -17.74 5.42
CA LEU A 132 17.54 -16.29 5.38
C LEU A 132 17.20 -15.71 4.01
N LYS A 133 16.28 -14.75 4.02
CA LYS A 133 15.90 -13.97 2.82
C LYS A 133 16.14 -12.49 3.07
N SER A 134 16.57 -11.81 2.01
CA SER A 134 16.73 -10.37 1.94
C SER A 134 15.70 -9.82 0.97
N ARG A 135 15.02 -8.71 1.33
CA ARG A 135 14.09 -8.02 0.45
C ARG A 135 14.41 -6.53 0.44
N THR A 136 14.62 -6.02 -0.75
CA THR A 136 14.80 -4.58 -1.01
C THR A 136 13.56 -4.07 -1.73
N ARG A 137 13.02 -2.91 -1.32
CA ARG A 137 11.96 -2.23 -2.04
C ARG A 137 12.28 -0.75 -2.17
N THR A 138 12.07 -0.22 -3.36
CA THR A 138 12.01 1.21 -3.62
C THR A 138 10.62 1.58 -4.11
N SER A 139 10.15 2.75 -3.72
CA SER A 139 8.88 3.30 -4.20
C SER A 139 9.03 4.79 -4.43
N TYR A 140 8.38 5.28 -5.46
CA TYR A 140 8.28 6.69 -5.77
C TYR A 140 6.82 7.04 -6.02
N THR A 141 6.35 8.12 -5.42
CA THR A 141 5.01 8.68 -5.63
C THR A 141 5.15 10.09 -6.17
N ARG A 142 4.45 10.39 -7.25
CA ARG A 142 4.32 11.74 -7.82
C ARG A 142 2.86 12.17 -7.70
N TYR A 143 2.65 13.39 -7.23
CA TYR A 143 1.34 14.03 -7.14
C TYR A 143 1.37 15.34 -7.90
N VAL A 144 0.35 15.57 -8.73
CA VAL A 144 0.19 16.79 -9.52
C VAL A 144 -1.24 17.28 -9.41
N LYS A 145 -1.38 18.56 -9.04
CA LYS A 145 -2.67 19.27 -9.02
C LYS A 145 -2.43 20.70 -9.46
N LYS A 146 -2.91 21.06 -10.65
CA LYS A 146 -2.55 22.33 -11.32
C LYS A 146 -1.03 22.47 -11.45
N GLU A 147 -0.50 23.58 -10.92
CA GLU A 147 0.94 23.89 -10.91
C GLU A 147 1.70 23.23 -9.76
N LYS A 148 0.97 22.61 -8.81
CA LYS A 148 1.59 21.97 -7.65
C LYS A 148 2.10 20.59 -8.06
N HIS A 149 3.42 20.40 -7.97
CA HIS A 149 4.12 19.15 -8.20
C HIS A 149 4.78 18.70 -6.90
N GLU A 150 4.46 17.52 -6.45
CA GLU A 150 5.00 16.94 -5.22
C GLU A 150 5.53 15.54 -5.51
N GLY A 151 6.63 15.16 -4.83
CA GLY A 151 7.25 13.85 -4.91
C GLY A 151 7.41 13.18 -3.56
N GLY A 152 7.55 11.88 -3.55
CA GLY A 152 7.83 11.13 -2.34
C GLY A 152 8.60 9.85 -2.66
N TYR A 153 9.57 9.51 -1.81
CA TYR A 153 10.44 8.35 -1.95
C TYR A 153 10.36 7.46 -0.72
N LEU A 154 10.43 6.18 -0.94
CA LEU A 154 10.61 5.17 0.10
C LEU A 154 11.65 4.15 -0.38
N PHE A 155 12.62 3.89 0.48
CA PHE A 155 13.53 2.75 0.36
C PHE A 155 13.44 1.93 1.63
N TYR A 156 13.33 0.61 1.52
CA TYR A 156 13.53 -0.25 2.67
C TYR A 156 14.27 -1.53 2.34
N GLN A 157 14.92 -2.07 3.39
CA GLN A 157 15.60 -3.35 3.42
C GLN A 157 15.00 -4.22 4.51
N ASP A 158 14.53 -5.42 4.16
CA ASP A 158 14.11 -6.47 5.08
C ASP A 158 15.15 -7.58 5.15
N LEU A 159 15.38 -8.07 6.36
CA LEU A 159 16.02 -9.34 6.62
C LEU A 159 15.00 -10.27 7.29
N MET A 160 14.74 -11.40 6.67
CA MET A 160 13.74 -12.37 7.11
C MET A 160 14.41 -13.70 7.40
N TYR A 161 14.37 -14.10 8.66
CA TYR A 161 14.90 -15.38 9.11
C TYR A 161 13.79 -16.32 9.51
N SER A 162 13.89 -17.59 9.13
CA SER A 162 12.93 -18.65 9.48
C SER A 162 13.67 -19.96 9.70
N SER A 163 13.63 -20.47 10.94
CA SER A 163 14.22 -21.75 11.31
C SER A 163 13.14 -22.75 11.70
N LEU A 164 13.17 -23.92 11.09
CA LEU A 164 12.28 -25.02 11.47
C LEU A 164 12.74 -25.71 12.77
N GLN A 165 14.05 -25.73 13.04
CA GLN A 165 14.60 -26.39 14.24
C GLN A 165 14.20 -25.67 15.53
N THR A 166 14.26 -24.33 15.51
CA THR A 166 13.90 -23.51 16.68
C THR A 166 12.47 -23.00 16.64
N ASN A 167 11.71 -23.30 15.58
CA ASN A 167 10.37 -22.76 15.33
C ASN A 167 10.30 -21.23 15.46
N LEU A 168 11.38 -20.54 15.05
CA LEU A 168 11.54 -19.10 15.13
C LEU A 168 11.42 -18.49 13.74
N LYS A 169 10.55 -17.49 13.61
CA LYS A 169 10.48 -16.59 12.45
C LYS A 169 10.68 -15.17 12.92
N THR A 170 11.61 -14.46 12.32
CA THR A 170 11.86 -13.05 12.63
C THR A 170 12.04 -12.25 11.35
N GLN A 171 11.64 -11.01 11.42
CA GLN A 171 11.82 -10.04 10.35
C GLN A 171 12.29 -8.73 10.96
N PHE A 172 13.38 -8.23 10.45
CA PHE A 172 13.86 -6.88 10.72
C PHE A 172 13.74 -6.04 9.46
N ARG A 173 13.22 -4.82 9.59
CA ARG A 173 13.18 -3.81 8.52
C ARG A 173 13.91 -2.56 8.96
N PHE A 174 14.64 -1.98 8.02
CA PHE A 174 15.07 -0.60 8.07
C PHE A 174 14.54 0.12 6.83
N ALA A 175 13.89 1.27 7.02
CA ALA A 175 13.30 2.08 5.97
C ALA A 175 13.73 3.54 6.11
N TYR A 176 13.97 4.18 4.97
CA TYR A 176 14.10 5.62 4.81
C TYR A 176 12.98 6.13 3.91
N PHE A 177 12.37 7.23 4.27
CA PHE A 177 11.35 7.90 3.47
C PHE A 177 11.53 9.41 3.49
N ASP A 178 11.18 10.04 2.36
CA ASP A 178 11.20 11.48 2.18
C ASP A 178 10.08 11.87 1.22
N THR A 179 9.14 12.71 1.67
CA THR A 179 7.97 13.11 0.90
C THR A 179 7.69 14.59 1.11
N ASP A 180 7.35 15.29 0.03
CA ASP A 180 7.08 16.74 0.06
C ASP A 180 5.83 17.08 0.89
N SER A 181 4.85 16.17 0.95
CA SER A 181 3.60 16.36 1.70
C SER A 181 2.89 15.05 2.01
N TYR A 182 1.79 15.15 2.77
CA TYR A 182 0.89 14.02 3.02
C TYR A 182 0.22 13.46 1.75
N ASN A 183 0.13 14.22 0.63
CA ASN A 183 -0.41 13.74 -0.64
C ASN A 183 0.48 12.67 -1.27
N THR A 184 1.79 12.76 -1.03
CA THR A 184 2.81 11.83 -1.54
C THR A 184 3.20 10.75 -0.55
N ARG A 185 2.45 10.59 0.57
CA ARG A 185 2.68 9.51 1.54
C ARG A 185 2.73 8.14 0.86
N ILE A 186 3.59 7.29 1.37
CA ILE A 186 3.79 5.93 0.85
C ILE A 186 3.43 4.93 1.94
N TYR A 187 2.60 3.98 1.58
CA TYR A 187 2.20 2.90 2.48
C TYR A 187 3.11 1.70 2.32
N ALA A 188 3.54 1.14 3.46
CA ALA A 188 4.33 -0.08 3.49
C ALA A 188 3.76 -1.07 4.49
N TYR A 189 3.37 -2.25 3.99
CA TYR A 189 2.93 -3.34 4.86
C TYR A 189 4.07 -3.79 5.77
N GLU A 190 3.75 -4.02 7.04
CA GLU A 190 4.63 -4.60 8.05
C GLU A 190 3.99 -5.85 8.66
N ASN A 191 4.79 -6.87 8.89
CA ASN A 191 4.33 -8.01 9.66
C ASN A 191 4.00 -7.57 11.10
N ASN A 192 2.97 -8.15 11.66
CA ASN A 192 2.50 -7.85 13.01
C ASN A 192 2.23 -9.14 13.79
N VAL A 193 1.73 -9.03 15.02
CA VAL A 193 1.21 -10.15 15.79
C VAL A 193 0.05 -10.82 15.07
N LEU A 194 -0.33 -12.03 15.47
CA LEU A 194 -1.41 -12.78 14.82
C LEU A 194 -2.72 -11.99 14.86
N TYR A 195 -3.38 -11.85 13.71
CA TYR A 195 -4.56 -11.02 13.47
C TYR A 195 -4.36 -9.50 13.63
N GLY A 196 -3.14 -9.06 13.94
CA GLY A 196 -2.79 -7.65 13.91
C GLY A 196 -2.54 -7.17 12.49
N TYR A 197 -2.97 -5.97 12.16
CA TYR A 197 -2.72 -5.32 10.88
C TYR A 197 -1.81 -4.11 11.06
N SER A 198 -0.80 -3.96 10.22
CA SER A 198 0.11 -2.81 10.27
C SER A 198 0.43 -2.33 8.86
N PHE A 199 -0.01 -1.11 8.57
CA PHE A 199 0.16 -0.49 7.27
C PHE A 199 0.44 1.01 7.44
N PRO A 200 1.59 1.36 8.05
CA PRO A 200 1.90 2.75 8.34
C PRO A 200 1.95 3.60 7.07
N ALA A 201 1.38 4.80 7.17
CA ALA A 201 1.57 5.86 6.21
C ALA A 201 2.90 6.56 6.51
N LEU A 202 3.86 6.48 5.63
CA LEU A 202 5.17 7.12 5.74
C LEU A 202 5.10 8.44 4.96
N TYR A 203 5.29 9.57 5.65
CA TYR A 203 5.22 10.92 5.09
C TYR A 203 6.18 11.85 5.83
N ASP A 204 6.49 12.98 5.24
CA ASP A 204 7.61 13.86 5.58
C ASP A 204 8.95 13.14 5.41
N ARG A 205 10.01 13.53 6.11
CA ARG A 205 11.33 12.89 6.07
C ARG A 205 11.59 12.13 7.35
N GLY A 206 12.00 10.87 7.24
CA GLY A 206 12.28 10.07 8.42
C GLY A 206 12.82 8.68 8.13
N PHE A 207 13.07 7.99 9.24
CA PHE A 207 13.49 6.60 9.27
C PHE A 207 12.47 5.78 10.05
N ARG A 208 12.21 4.56 9.57
CA ARG A 208 11.40 3.60 10.31
C ARG A 208 12.11 2.26 10.36
N SER A 209 12.23 1.71 11.55
CA SER A 209 12.69 0.34 11.75
C SER A 209 11.66 -0.45 12.53
N TYR A 210 11.53 -1.74 12.26
CA TYR A 210 10.77 -2.64 13.11
C TYR A 210 11.40 -4.02 13.16
N LEU A 211 11.15 -4.68 14.29
CA LEU A 211 11.43 -6.09 14.52
C LEU A 211 10.11 -6.80 14.75
N ASN A 212 9.87 -7.86 14.00
CA ASN A 212 8.75 -8.79 14.22
C ASN A 212 9.30 -10.16 14.54
N LEU A 213 8.77 -10.78 15.58
CA LEU A 213 9.18 -12.10 16.07
C LEU A 213 7.94 -12.97 16.24
N ASN A 214 8.03 -14.18 15.72
CA ASN A 214 7.07 -15.26 15.94
C ASN A 214 7.86 -16.50 16.36
N TRP A 215 7.67 -16.91 17.62
CA TRP A 215 8.39 -18.02 18.21
C TRP A 215 7.45 -19.01 18.85
N LYS A 216 7.63 -20.28 18.50
CA LYS A 216 6.87 -21.39 19.04
C LYS A 216 7.80 -22.29 19.89
N PRO A 217 8.12 -21.91 21.14
CA PRO A 217 9.02 -22.68 22.01
C PRO A 217 8.45 -24.07 22.35
N PHE A 218 7.14 -24.19 22.47
CA PHE A 218 6.44 -25.44 22.78
C PHE A 218 5.27 -25.67 21.83
N THR A 219 4.81 -26.90 21.73
CA THR A 219 3.69 -27.26 20.84
C THR A 219 2.40 -26.48 21.14
N LEU A 220 2.19 -26.14 22.41
CA LEU A 220 1.00 -25.46 22.89
C LEU A 220 1.11 -23.93 22.90
N ILE A 221 2.33 -23.36 22.94
CA ILE A 221 2.56 -21.93 23.12
C ILE A 221 3.22 -21.31 21.90
N THR A 222 2.65 -20.21 21.42
CA THR A 222 3.27 -19.36 20.40
C THR A 222 3.30 -17.92 20.90
N LEU A 223 4.45 -17.31 20.81
CA LEU A 223 4.71 -15.92 21.20
C LEU A 223 4.88 -15.06 19.95
N TYR A 224 4.24 -13.89 19.96
CA TYR A 224 4.37 -12.89 18.92
C TYR A 224 4.81 -11.58 19.55
N LEU A 225 5.77 -10.91 18.92
CA LEU A 225 6.25 -9.61 19.32
C LEU A 225 6.46 -8.75 18.06
N LYS A 226 6.00 -7.53 18.10
CA LYS A 226 6.40 -6.48 17.15
C LYS A 226 6.83 -5.26 17.93
N ALA A 227 8.02 -4.75 17.63
CA ALA A 227 8.54 -3.48 18.12
C ALA A 227 8.90 -2.61 16.93
N GLY A 228 8.36 -1.41 16.83
CA GLY A 228 8.59 -0.45 15.77
C GLY A 228 9.07 0.89 16.31
N LEU A 229 9.97 1.55 15.58
CA LEU A 229 10.47 2.89 15.87
C LEU A 229 10.43 3.73 14.60
N THR A 230 9.75 4.88 14.65
CA THR A 230 9.84 5.91 13.61
C THR A 230 10.57 7.11 14.17
N TYR A 231 11.51 7.67 13.41
CA TYR A 231 12.28 8.84 13.76
C TYR A 231 12.17 9.89 12.66
N TYR A 232 11.80 11.12 13.06
CA TYR A 232 11.66 12.28 12.17
C TYR A 232 12.73 13.33 12.55
N PRO A 233 13.84 13.45 11.79
CA PRO A 233 14.94 14.34 12.15
C PRO A 233 14.55 15.82 12.21
N ASP A 234 13.57 16.23 11.42
CA ASP A 234 13.20 17.64 11.23
C ASP A 234 11.95 18.06 12.03
N LYS A 235 11.44 17.19 12.91
CA LYS A 235 10.24 17.46 13.71
C LYS A 235 10.56 17.53 15.18
N SER A 236 9.85 18.43 15.89
CA SER A 236 9.78 18.46 17.34
C SER A 236 8.51 17.83 17.90
N THR A 237 7.49 17.68 17.03
CA THR A 237 6.18 17.11 17.38
C THR A 237 5.67 16.22 16.26
N ILE A 238 5.02 15.12 16.61
CA ILE A 238 4.42 14.17 15.69
C ILE A 238 2.92 14.16 15.91
N SER A 239 2.12 14.09 14.82
CA SER A 239 0.66 14.12 14.86
C SER A 239 0.10 15.44 15.38
N SER A 240 -1.20 15.51 15.67
CA SER A 240 -1.89 16.71 16.13
C SER A 240 -3.06 16.35 17.06
N SER A 241 -3.61 17.35 17.76
CA SER A 241 -4.72 17.19 18.69
C SER A 241 -4.45 16.14 19.77
N LEU A 242 -5.41 15.26 20.04
CA LEU A 242 -5.35 14.26 21.10
C LEU A 242 -4.28 13.17 20.89
N THR A 243 -3.76 13.03 19.66
CA THR A 243 -2.71 12.06 19.33
C THR A 243 -1.33 12.70 19.21
N GLN A 244 -1.18 13.95 19.59
CA GLN A 244 0.09 14.65 19.50
C GLN A 244 1.12 14.08 20.47
N VAL A 245 2.31 13.81 19.94
CA VAL A 245 3.49 13.40 20.71
C VAL A 245 4.53 14.50 20.60
N ASN A 246 4.96 15.05 21.76
CA ASN A 246 5.99 16.10 21.84
C ASN A 246 7.40 15.46 21.81
N ASP A 247 7.69 14.74 20.75
CA ASP A 247 8.97 14.11 20.48
C ASP A 247 9.11 13.94 18.95
N ASN A 248 10.30 13.69 18.49
CA ASN A 248 10.61 13.33 17.12
C ASN A 248 10.67 11.80 16.87
N LYS A 249 10.32 11.01 17.89
CA LYS A 249 10.30 9.56 17.86
C LYS A 249 8.92 9.03 18.20
N LEU A 250 8.49 8.03 17.46
CA LEU A 250 7.26 7.27 17.73
C LEU A 250 7.64 5.80 17.89
N PHE A 251 7.36 5.25 19.07
CA PHE A 251 7.59 3.83 19.37
C PHE A 251 6.26 3.09 19.45
N ASP A 252 6.16 1.95 18.77
CA ASP A 252 5.02 1.05 18.81
C ASP A 252 5.46 -0.35 19.24
N LEU A 253 4.73 -0.93 20.19
CA LEU A 253 4.97 -2.27 20.72
C LEU A 253 3.68 -3.08 20.74
N SER A 254 3.72 -4.28 20.17
CA SER A 254 2.62 -5.25 20.22
C SER A 254 3.16 -6.59 20.70
N PHE A 255 2.50 -7.17 21.70
CA PHE A 255 2.83 -8.48 22.21
C PHE A 255 1.58 -9.36 22.30
N GLN A 256 1.70 -10.63 21.93
CA GLN A 256 0.60 -11.59 21.98
C GLN A 256 1.11 -12.98 22.33
N ILE A 257 0.37 -13.66 23.18
CA ILE A 257 0.56 -15.08 23.50
C ILE A 257 -0.64 -15.85 22.96
N ARG A 258 -0.38 -16.92 22.25
CA ARG A 258 -1.40 -17.88 21.82
C ARG A 258 -1.16 -19.22 22.52
N ILE A 259 -2.17 -19.71 23.21
CA ILE A 259 -2.19 -21.01 23.85
C ILE A 259 -3.21 -21.88 23.10
N LYS A 260 -2.81 -23.06 22.69
CA LYS A 260 -3.72 -24.08 22.14
C LYS A 260 -4.07 -25.04 23.27
N LEU A 261 -5.32 -25.14 23.56
CA LEU A 261 -5.90 -26.12 24.50
C LEU A 261 -6.22 -27.41 23.76
#